data_d18d17afd7e3754b2e61e63fe797e70c
#
_entry.id   d18d17afd7e3754b2e61e63fe797e70c
#
_cell.length_a   1.000
_cell.length_b   1.000
_cell.length_c   1.000
_cell.angle_alpha   90.00
_cell.angle_beta   90.00
_cell.angle_gamma   90.00
#
_symmetry.space_group_name_H-M   'P 1'
#
loop_
_entity.id
_entity.type
_entity.pdbx_description
1 polymer ?
#
loop_
_entity_poly.entity_id
_entity_poly.type
_entity_poly.pdbx_seq_one_letter_code
_entity_poly.pdbx_strand_id
1 'polypeptide(L)'
;MIHKFWLFLMPLIVLLTGCSMAGKPVAKKAPTVNRGFNGVTIDVSRHHYQVSTLVKFIRLVSDHHGNFIQLHLSDDKDFAIENKAAGQTTRGATKTAGVWRNKKSHQAFYSRGQIAYLLKDAKQHHITLIPEIDTPAHVTGLVKTLKASGQAKLAKQLSWQSKSYGDELHLNAASIAFVKRMDREIASEFADQRIKRFHLGGDEFTDKLTKNTAYINYLNATSENVEKLGFTPEAWNDGFLTNSLKAINHDIQVTYWNWTADQSGELGKERKKAWASMPRLIQNGFKVFNYNDYYLYFNVSKANLKPKSVAYMSKDMKQYWTPMLWHTDHQTKLKTRHGIVGSSASIWSDAAGRISDQQIYQASTTFIEDFLKLARKA
;
A
#
# COMPACT_ATOMS: atom_id res chain seq x y z
N MET A 1 57.86 -24.86 -88.10
CA MET A 1 56.61 -25.53 -87.75
C MET A 1 55.99 -24.78 -86.55
N ILE A 2 54.99 -23.95 -86.80
CA ILE A 2 54.45 -23.00 -85.85
C ILE A 2 52.99 -23.40 -85.60
N HIS A 3 52.67 -23.83 -84.40
CA HIS A 3 51.28 -24.11 -83.97
C HIS A 3 50.69 -22.87 -83.38
N LYS A 4 49.61 -22.35 -83.98
CA LYS A 4 48.80 -21.27 -83.49
C LYS A 4 47.81 -21.82 -82.47
N PHE A 5 47.84 -21.29 -81.22
CA PHE A 5 46.77 -21.49 -80.22
C PHE A 5 45.77 -20.37 -80.34
N TRP A 6 44.52 -20.73 -80.50
CA TRP A 6 43.37 -19.83 -80.42
C TRP A 6 42.86 -19.79 -79.04
N LEU A 7 42.86 -18.61 -78.37
CA LEU A 7 42.15 -18.37 -77.13
C LEU A 7 40.72 -17.97 -77.44
N PHE A 8 39.75 -18.77 -76.93
CA PHE A 8 38.36 -18.39 -76.89
C PHE A 8 38.12 -17.59 -75.62
N LEU A 9 37.73 -16.30 -75.71
CA LEU A 9 37.17 -15.50 -74.64
C LEU A 9 35.67 -15.82 -74.51
N MET A 10 35.26 -16.41 -73.39
CA MET A 10 33.85 -16.46 -72.98
C MET A 10 33.52 -15.19 -72.24
N PRO A 11 32.41 -14.50 -72.52
CA PRO A 11 31.94 -13.41 -71.66
C PRO A 11 31.26 -13.97 -70.42
N LEU A 12 31.73 -13.57 -69.23
CA LEU A 12 31.15 -13.85 -67.95
C LEU A 12 29.93 -12.96 -67.76
N ILE A 13 28.73 -13.51 -67.88
CA ILE A 13 27.47 -12.84 -67.55
C ILE A 13 27.33 -12.91 -66.05
N VAL A 14 27.53 -11.76 -65.32
CA VAL A 14 27.25 -11.61 -63.90
C VAL A 14 25.75 -11.33 -63.75
N LEU A 15 24.99 -12.33 -63.35
CA LEU A 15 23.61 -12.18 -62.91
C LEU A 15 23.61 -11.55 -61.50
N LEU A 16 23.36 -10.25 -61.42
CA LEU A 16 23.03 -9.56 -60.16
C LEU A 16 21.63 -9.97 -59.73
N THR A 17 21.53 -10.99 -58.89
CA THR A 17 20.29 -11.26 -58.13
C THR A 17 20.16 -10.25 -57.01
N GLY A 18 19.35 -9.21 -57.21
CA GLY A 18 18.95 -8.28 -56.20
C GLY A 18 18.08 -8.98 -55.16
N CYS A 19 18.65 -9.34 -53.99
CA CYS A 19 17.87 -9.71 -52.81
C CYS A 19 17.16 -8.46 -52.28
N SER A 20 15.90 -8.29 -52.64
CA SER A 20 14.99 -7.38 -51.96
C SER A 20 14.74 -7.92 -50.56
N MET A 21 15.43 -7.36 -49.56
CA MET A 21 15.11 -7.59 -48.13
C MET A 21 13.79 -6.88 -47.84
N ALA A 22 12.69 -7.56 -48.06
CA ALA A 22 11.41 -7.15 -47.54
C ALA A 22 11.50 -7.13 -45.99
N GLY A 23 11.66 -5.95 -45.41
CA GLY A 23 11.65 -5.75 -43.95
C GLY A 23 10.36 -6.36 -43.38
N LYS A 24 10.49 -7.32 -42.49
CA LYS A 24 9.33 -7.83 -41.73
C LYS A 24 8.58 -6.64 -41.13
N PRO A 25 7.26 -6.56 -41.26
CA PRO A 25 6.48 -5.48 -40.63
C PRO A 25 6.75 -5.54 -39.14
N VAL A 26 7.32 -4.47 -38.60
CA VAL A 26 7.43 -4.29 -37.15
C VAL A 26 5.99 -4.25 -36.63
N ALA A 27 5.59 -5.32 -35.97
CA ALA A 27 4.27 -5.37 -35.29
C ALA A 27 4.18 -4.15 -34.38
N LYS A 28 3.32 -3.21 -34.70
CA LYS A 28 2.97 -2.11 -33.80
C LYS A 28 2.53 -2.74 -32.50
N LYS A 29 3.35 -2.58 -31.44
CA LYS A 29 3.00 -2.98 -30.09
C LYS A 29 1.64 -2.33 -29.80
N ALA A 30 0.60 -3.13 -29.57
CA ALA A 30 -0.69 -2.61 -29.16
C ALA A 30 -0.48 -1.67 -27.96
N PRO A 31 -1.15 -0.53 -27.88
CA PRO A 31 -1.01 0.40 -26.77
C PRO A 31 -1.23 -0.41 -25.50
N THR A 32 -0.21 -0.47 -24.63
CA THR A 32 -0.34 -1.09 -23.32
C THR A 32 -1.34 -0.25 -22.54
N VAL A 33 -2.57 -0.73 -22.42
CA VAL A 33 -3.56 -0.12 -21.56
C VAL A 33 -2.96 -0.10 -20.16
N ASN A 34 -2.71 1.10 -19.63
CA ASN A 34 -2.22 1.25 -18.26
C ASN A 34 -3.36 0.88 -17.31
N ARG A 35 -3.40 -0.39 -16.91
CA ARG A 35 -4.45 -0.95 -16.04
C ARG A 35 -4.32 -0.52 -14.59
N GLY A 36 -3.33 0.31 -14.26
CA GLY A 36 -3.00 0.72 -12.90
C GLY A 36 -2.36 -0.40 -12.07
N PHE A 37 -1.79 -0.02 -10.94
CA PHE A 37 -1.23 -0.92 -9.92
C PHE A 37 -2.29 -1.10 -8.84
N ASN A 38 -3.08 -2.19 -8.90
CA ASN A 38 -4.27 -2.39 -8.06
C ASN A 38 -4.06 -3.56 -7.11
N GLY A 39 -4.59 -3.45 -5.90
CA GLY A 39 -4.41 -4.49 -4.88
C GLY A 39 -5.38 -4.40 -3.72
N VAL A 40 -5.02 -5.01 -2.61
CA VAL A 40 -5.85 -5.09 -1.42
C VAL A 40 -5.02 -4.73 -0.20
N THR A 41 -5.59 -3.92 0.69
CA THR A 41 -5.04 -3.67 2.03
C THR A 41 -5.72 -4.60 3.03
N ILE A 42 -4.93 -5.24 3.89
CA ILE A 42 -5.42 -6.16 4.93
C ILE A 42 -4.92 -5.66 6.28
N ASP A 43 -5.85 -5.34 7.16
CA ASP A 43 -5.58 -4.97 8.54
C ASP A 43 -5.24 -6.21 9.37
N VAL A 44 -3.95 -6.47 9.48
CA VAL A 44 -3.39 -7.59 10.26
C VAL A 44 -3.02 -7.20 11.69
N SER A 45 -3.15 -5.92 12.03
CA SER A 45 -2.89 -5.37 13.35
C SER A 45 -4.09 -5.54 14.28
N ARG A 46 -5.30 -5.15 13.82
CA ARG A 46 -6.51 -5.26 14.64
C ARG A 46 -7.11 -6.68 14.62
N HIS A 47 -6.80 -7.48 13.59
CA HIS A 47 -7.10 -8.90 13.52
C HIS A 47 -5.89 -9.67 12.99
N HIS A 48 -5.29 -10.54 13.84
CA HIS A 48 -4.13 -11.34 13.43
C HIS A 48 -4.57 -12.56 12.62
N TYR A 49 -4.41 -12.51 11.31
CA TYR A 49 -4.69 -13.63 10.42
C TYR A 49 -3.61 -14.71 10.51
N GLN A 50 -4.02 -15.97 10.38
CA GLN A 50 -3.07 -17.07 10.16
C GLN A 50 -2.31 -16.87 8.84
N VAL A 51 -1.04 -17.25 8.81
CA VAL A 51 -0.21 -17.18 7.60
C VAL A 51 -0.88 -17.90 6.42
N SER A 52 -1.54 -19.03 6.67
CA SER A 52 -2.29 -19.76 5.65
C SER A 52 -3.46 -18.98 5.05
N THR A 53 -4.08 -18.11 5.83
CA THR A 53 -5.15 -17.23 5.35
C THR A 53 -4.58 -16.08 4.49
N LEU A 54 -3.46 -15.49 4.88
CA LEU A 54 -2.78 -14.49 4.05
C LEU A 54 -2.31 -15.07 2.71
N VAL A 55 -1.86 -16.33 2.69
CA VAL A 55 -1.56 -17.05 1.44
C VAL A 55 -2.80 -17.18 0.55
N LYS A 56 -3.98 -17.45 1.12
CA LYS A 56 -5.23 -17.47 0.34
C LYS A 56 -5.55 -16.09 -0.27
N PHE A 57 -5.36 -15.01 0.48
CA PHE A 57 -5.52 -13.65 -0.06
C PHE A 57 -4.51 -13.33 -1.17
N ILE A 58 -3.24 -13.75 -1.03
CA ILE A 58 -2.21 -13.58 -2.07
C ILE A 58 -2.68 -14.24 -3.37
N ARG A 59 -3.16 -15.48 -3.30
CA ARG A 59 -3.66 -16.23 -4.45
C ARG A 59 -4.91 -15.61 -5.04
N LEU A 60 -5.88 -15.24 -4.21
CA LEU A 60 -7.10 -14.56 -4.65
C LEU A 60 -6.77 -13.29 -5.45
N VAL A 61 -5.89 -12.44 -4.91
CA VAL A 61 -5.50 -11.21 -5.58
C VAL A 61 -4.76 -11.49 -6.89
N SER A 62 -3.89 -12.50 -6.92
CA SER A 62 -3.18 -12.94 -8.12
C SER A 62 -4.14 -13.49 -9.19
N ASP A 63 -5.04 -14.39 -8.82
CA ASP A 63 -6.00 -15.04 -9.73
C ASP A 63 -6.92 -14.02 -10.39
N HIS A 64 -7.22 -12.92 -9.69
CA HIS A 64 -8.00 -11.79 -10.21
C HIS A 64 -7.13 -10.65 -10.75
N HIS A 65 -5.82 -10.95 -11.04
CA HIS A 65 -4.86 -10.04 -11.67
C HIS A 65 -4.62 -8.74 -10.90
N GLY A 66 -4.70 -8.77 -9.58
CA GLY A 66 -4.16 -7.72 -8.72
C GLY A 66 -2.63 -7.74 -8.72
N ASN A 67 -2.04 -6.70 -8.15
CA ASN A 67 -0.60 -6.48 -8.18
C ASN A 67 0.03 -6.51 -6.80
N PHE A 68 -0.72 -6.16 -5.74
CA PHE A 68 -0.16 -6.04 -4.40
C PHE A 68 -1.14 -6.44 -3.30
N ILE A 69 -0.58 -6.75 -2.15
CA ILE A 69 -1.25 -6.73 -0.85
C ILE A 69 -0.47 -5.79 0.06
N GLN A 70 -1.13 -4.78 0.59
CA GLN A 70 -0.63 -3.94 1.66
C GLN A 70 -1.00 -4.58 2.99
N LEU A 71 -0.01 -4.81 3.83
CA LEU A 71 -0.18 -5.34 5.17
C LEU A 71 -0.12 -4.18 6.16
N HIS A 72 -1.26 -3.83 6.76
CA HIS A 72 -1.35 -2.84 7.82
C HIS A 72 -0.87 -3.50 9.14
N LEU A 73 0.43 -3.33 9.42
CA LEU A 73 1.18 -4.11 10.42
C LEU A 73 1.21 -3.47 11.81
N SER A 74 0.78 -2.23 11.94
CA SER A 74 0.76 -1.55 13.24
C SER A 74 -0.48 -0.69 13.41
N ASP A 75 -1.05 -0.73 14.60
CA ASP A 75 -2.20 0.08 15.00
C ASP A 75 -2.37 0.05 16.53
N ASP A 76 -3.49 0.53 17.05
CA ASP A 76 -3.78 0.63 18.48
C ASP A 76 -3.84 -0.72 19.21
N LYS A 77 -4.19 -1.80 18.51
CA LYS A 77 -4.27 -3.12 19.13
C LYS A 77 -2.91 -3.80 19.19
N ASP A 78 -2.30 -4.06 18.04
CA ASP A 78 -1.05 -4.79 17.95
C ASP A 78 -0.03 -4.02 17.08
N PHE A 79 1.24 -4.13 17.46
CA PHE A 79 2.38 -3.93 16.58
C PHE A 79 2.73 -5.31 16.00
N ALA A 80 2.16 -5.65 14.84
CA ALA A 80 2.03 -7.02 14.38
C ALA A 80 3.24 -7.56 13.60
N ILE A 81 4.45 -7.05 13.84
CA ILE A 81 5.68 -7.52 13.17
C ILE A 81 6.85 -7.65 14.14
N GLU A 82 7.72 -8.63 13.92
CA GLU A 82 8.97 -8.76 14.65
C GLU A 82 9.91 -7.58 14.32
N ASN A 83 10.37 -6.87 15.35
CA ASN A 83 11.27 -5.72 15.19
C ASN A 83 12.14 -5.54 16.44
N LYS A 84 13.45 -5.50 16.27
CA LYS A 84 14.40 -5.37 17.38
C LYS A 84 14.39 -3.97 17.99
N ALA A 85 14.21 -2.91 17.17
CA ALA A 85 14.17 -1.55 17.67
C ALA A 85 12.97 -1.33 18.61
N ALA A 86 11.82 -1.93 18.31
CA ALA A 86 10.66 -1.96 19.18
C ALA A 86 10.78 -2.96 20.34
N GLY A 87 11.78 -3.86 20.30
CA GLY A 87 11.97 -4.92 21.29
C GLY A 87 10.99 -6.08 21.15
N GLN A 88 10.32 -6.22 20.01
CA GLN A 88 9.43 -7.34 19.73
C GLN A 88 10.17 -8.43 18.95
N THR A 89 10.48 -9.53 19.62
CA THR A 89 11.24 -10.65 19.04
C THR A 89 10.66 -12.00 19.47
N THR A 90 10.91 -13.02 18.69
CA THR A 90 10.49 -14.40 19.00
C THR A 90 11.09 -14.93 20.31
N ARG A 91 12.28 -14.43 20.73
CA ARG A 91 12.87 -14.76 22.05
C ARG A 91 11.98 -14.33 23.22
N GLY A 92 11.32 -13.17 23.11
CA GLY A 92 10.38 -12.62 24.11
C GLY A 92 8.94 -13.11 23.95
N ALA A 93 8.68 -14.14 23.16
CA ALA A 93 7.35 -14.58 22.79
C ALA A 93 7.13 -16.09 22.99
N THR A 94 5.87 -16.49 22.90
CA THR A 94 5.43 -17.88 22.76
C THR A 94 4.75 -18.08 21.43
N LYS A 95 4.86 -19.27 20.85
CA LYS A 95 4.14 -19.65 19.62
C LYS A 95 3.09 -20.69 19.94
N THR A 96 1.84 -20.39 19.64
CA THR A 96 0.70 -21.33 19.83
C THR A 96 -0.15 -21.34 18.58
N ALA A 97 -0.44 -22.52 18.05
CA ALA A 97 -1.20 -22.69 16.82
C ALA A 97 -0.74 -21.79 15.66
N GLY A 98 0.58 -21.65 15.49
CA GLY A 98 1.18 -20.85 14.42
C GLY A 98 1.33 -19.35 14.73
N VAL A 99 0.70 -18.82 15.78
CA VAL A 99 0.72 -17.39 16.16
C VAL A 99 1.78 -17.14 17.21
N TRP A 100 2.65 -16.17 16.95
CA TRP A 100 3.58 -15.63 17.94
C TRP A 100 2.87 -14.58 18.79
N ARG A 101 3.01 -14.69 20.11
CA ARG A 101 2.50 -13.69 21.07
C ARG A 101 3.59 -13.25 22.01
N ASN A 102 3.75 -11.95 22.15
CA ASN A 102 4.63 -11.37 23.15
C ASN A 102 4.21 -11.82 24.56
N LYS A 103 5.16 -12.33 25.35
CA LYS A 103 4.86 -12.89 26.69
C LYS A 103 4.32 -11.85 27.69
N LYS A 104 4.64 -10.57 27.51
CA LYS A 104 4.26 -9.48 28.43
C LYS A 104 3.10 -8.66 27.92
N SER A 105 3.10 -8.25 26.64
CA SER A 105 2.01 -7.44 26.08
C SER A 105 0.87 -8.27 25.54
N HIS A 106 1.07 -9.59 25.34
CA HIS A 106 0.13 -10.53 24.72
C HIS A 106 -0.24 -10.20 23.26
N GLN A 107 0.41 -9.21 22.66
CA GLN A 107 0.19 -8.83 21.26
C GLN A 107 0.64 -9.94 20.32
N ALA A 108 -0.15 -10.16 19.28
CA ALA A 108 0.19 -11.07 18.21
C ALA A 108 1.10 -10.39 17.19
N PHE A 109 2.03 -11.15 16.59
CA PHE A 109 2.91 -10.60 15.55
C PHE A 109 3.43 -11.71 14.61
N TYR A 110 3.82 -11.32 13.42
CA TYR A 110 4.51 -12.16 12.46
C TYR A 110 6.01 -12.12 12.70
N SER A 111 6.62 -13.29 12.81
CA SER A 111 8.08 -13.40 12.88
C SER A 111 8.70 -13.14 11.49
N ARG A 112 9.99 -12.82 11.46
CA ARG A 112 10.77 -12.69 10.22
C ARG A 112 10.64 -13.92 9.31
N GLY A 113 10.64 -15.12 9.91
CA GLY A 113 10.45 -16.35 9.14
C GLY A 113 9.06 -16.46 8.51
N GLN A 114 8.00 -15.97 9.17
CA GLN A 114 6.65 -15.94 8.62
C GLN A 114 6.54 -14.88 7.50
N ILE A 115 7.12 -13.70 7.67
CA ILE A 115 7.21 -12.68 6.61
C ILE A 115 7.98 -13.21 5.41
N ALA A 116 9.14 -13.84 5.60
CA ALA A 116 9.92 -14.44 4.52
C ALA A 116 9.14 -15.52 3.76
N TYR A 117 8.34 -16.33 4.46
CA TYR A 117 7.45 -17.32 3.83
C TYR A 117 6.37 -16.65 2.97
N LEU A 118 5.70 -15.60 3.49
CA LEU A 118 4.70 -14.85 2.74
C LEU A 118 5.30 -14.17 1.51
N LEU A 119 6.48 -13.57 1.62
CA LEU A 119 7.21 -12.94 0.50
C LEU A 119 7.56 -13.95 -0.59
N LYS A 120 7.98 -15.17 -0.18
CA LYS A 120 8.27 -16.25 -1.14
C LYS A 120 7.00 -16.67 -1.91
N ASP A 121 5.86 -16.85 -1.24
CA ASP A 121 4.59 -17.19 -1.88
C ASP A 121 4.10 -16.05 -2.77
N ALA A 122 4.15 -14.80 -2.30
CA ALA A 122 3.79 -13.61 -3.06
C ALA A 122 4.64 -13.45 -4.34
N LYS A 123 5.94 -13.70 -4.27
CA LYS A 123 6.86 -13.68 -5.42
C LYS A 123 6.47 -14.71 -6.48
N GLN A 124 6.07 -15.93 -6.07
CA GLN A 124 5.59 -16.98 -6.97
C GLN A 124 4.29 -16.60 -7.68
N HIS A 125 3.45 -15.82 -7.02
CA HIS A 125 2.16 -15.33 -7.53
C HIS A 125 2.23 -13.93 -8.15
N HIS A 126 3.44 -13.35 -8.33
CA HIS A 126 3.66 -12.01 -8.87
C HIS A 126 2.98 -10.88 -8.08
N ILE A 127 2.75 -11.08 -6.79
CA ILE A 127 2.20 -10.10 -5.86
C ILE A 127 3.31 -9.38 -5.12
N THR A 128 3.21 -8.06 -5.02
CA THR A 128 4.06 -7.24 -4.15
C THR A 128 3.42 -7.16 -2.76
N LEU A 129 4.18 -7.48 -1.70
CA LEU A 129 3.75 -7.19 -0.34
C LEU A 129 4.27 -5.81 0.07
N ILE A 130 3.37 -4.94 0.48
CA ILE A 130 3.70 -3.58 0.93
C ILE A 130 3.56 -3.55 2.45
N PRO A 131 4.65 -3.38 3.22
CA PRO A 131 4.52 -3.15 4.65
C PRO A 131 3.98 -1.75 4.90
N GLU A 132 3.01 -1.65 5.80
CA GLU A 132 2.53 -0.39 6.35
C GLU A 132 2.80 -0.34 7.85
N ILE A 133 3.47 0.71 8.28
CA ILE A 133 3.67 1.05 9.69
C ILE A 133 3.02 2.40 9.92
N ASP A 134 1.89 2.36 10.56
CA ASP A 134 1.15 3.58 10.79
C ASP A 134 1.76 4.43 11.90
N THR A 135 2.10 5.64 11.50
CA THR A 135 2.67 6.69 12.33
C THR A 135 2.34 8.07 11.71
N PRO A 136 2.21 9.15 12.48
CA PRO A 136 2.51 9.29 13.90
C PRO A 136 1.37 8.89 14.84
N ALA A 137 0.12 8.72 14.37
CA ALA A 137 -1.01 8.23 15.18
C ALA A 137 -1.07 6.70 15.22
N HIS A 138 -2.10 6.17 15.87
CA HIS A 138 -2.37 4.72 15.95
C HIS A 138 -1.18 3.89 16.47
N VAL A 139 -0.35 4.48 17.36
CA VAL A 139 0.87 3.83 17.85
C VAL A 139 0.70 3.16 19.22
N THR A 140 -0.53 2.99 19.71
CA THR A 140 -0.78 2.37 21.02
C THR A 140 -0.21 0.95 21.08
N GLY A 141 -0.31 0.17 20.01
CA GLY A 141 0.31 -1.15 19.89
C GLY A 141 1.83 -1.10 20.00
N LEU A 142 2.49 -0.16 19.34
CA LEU A 142 3.93 0.08 19.44
C LEU A 142 4.32 0.51 20.86
N VAL A 143 3.59 1.42 21.47
CA VAL A 143 3.83 1.91 22.85
C VAL A 143 3.73 0.75 23.85
N LYS A 144 2.73 -0.11 23.74
CA LYS A 144 2.60 -1.35 24.54
C LYS A 144 3.80 -2.28 24.35
N THR A 145 4.25 -2.44 23.11
CA THR A 145 5.43 -3.28 22.77
C THR A 145 6.70 -2.74 23.42
N LEU A 146 6.97 -1.44 23.31
CA LEU A 146 8.12 -0.79 23.96
C LEU A 146 8.08 -0.97 25.48
N LYS A 147 6.94 -0.74 26.12
CA LYS A 147 6.79 -0.95 27.57
C LYS A 147 7.04 -2.41 27.97
N ALA A 148 6.52 -3.36 27.22
CA ALA A 148 6.69 -4.79 27.44
C ALA A 148 8.15 -5.26 27.28
N SER A 149 8.91 -4.63 26.40
CA SER A 149 10.33 -4.91 26.18
C SER A 149 11.27 -4.25 27.20
N GLY A 150 10.75 -3.53 28.20
CA GLY A 150 11.55 -2.79 29.19
C GLY A 150 11.95 -1.39 28.75
N GLN A 151 11.41 -0.89 27.62
CA GLN A 151 11.72 0.43 27.08
C GLN A 151 10.65 1.49 27.46
N ALA A 152 10.06 1.39 28.65
CA ALA A 152 8.98 2.30 29.10
C ALA A 152 9.41 3.78 29.14
N LYS A 153 10.67 4.07 29.47
CA LYS A 153 11.22 5.43 29.45
C LYS A 153 11.26 5.97 28.02
N LEU A 154 11.67 5.15 27.07
CA LEU A 154 11.68 5.50 25.65
C LEU A 154 10.25 5.72 25.12
N ALA A 155 9.31 4.83 25.45
CA ALA A 155 7.92 4.98 25.07
C ALA A 155 7.34 6.34 25.52
N LYS A 156 7.59 6.72 26.79
CA LYS A 156 7.15 8.03 27.34
C LYS A 156 7.84 9.23 26.65
N GLN A 157 9.08 9.06 26.20
CA GLN A 157 9.82 10.10 25.47
C GLN A 157 9.30 10.29 24.04
N LEU A 158 8.87 9.21 23.40
CA LEU A 158 8.48 9.22 21.99
C LEU A 158 7.01 9.57 21.79
N SER A 159 6.13 9.25 22.74
CA SER A 159 4.69 9.33 22.54
C SER A 159 3.96 10.10 23.64
N TRP A 160 2.76 10.53 23.30
CA TRP A 160 1.78 11.15 24.18
C TRP A 160 0.40 10.59 23.87
N GLN A 161 -0.52 10.67 24.81
CA GLN A 161 -1.88 10.19 24.60
C GLN A 161 -2.76 11.34 24.08
N SER A 162 -3.23 11.20 22.86
CA SER A 162 -4.17 12.12 22.26
C SER A 162 -5.60 11.87 22.78
N LYS A 163 -6.45 12.88 22.63
CA LYS A 163 -7.87 12.75 23.01
C LYS A 163 -8.69 11.95 21.99
N SER A 164 -8.23 11.88 20.75
CA SER A 164 -9.02 11.36 19.61
C SER A 164 -8.48 10.06 19.02
N TYR A 165 -7.16 9.90 18.98
CA TYR A 165 -6.51 8.86 18.16
C TYR A 165 -5.54 7.96 18.96
N GLY A 166 -5.78 7.77 20.26
CA GLY A 166 -4.93 6.92 21.10
C GLY A 166 -3.56 7.51 21.38
N ASP A 167 -2.52 6.68 21.42
CA ASP A 167 -1.15 7.16 21.54
C ASP A 167 -0.64 7.67 20.16
N GLU A 168 -0.04 8.85 20.18
CA GLU A 168 0.61 9.49 19.04
C GLU A 168 2.09 9.75 19.31
N LEU A 169 2.93 9.70 18.29
CA LEU A 169 4.33 10.10 18.39
C LEU A 169 4.46 11.62 18.44
N HIS A 170 5.39 12.12 19.24
CA HIS A 170 5.84 13.50 19.13
C HIS A 170 6.54 13.71 17.78
N LEU A 171 6.16 14.75 17.05
CA LEU A 171 6.76 15.09 15.76
C LEU A 171 8.12 15.81 15.95
N ASN A 172 9.09 15.11 16.52
CA ASN A 172 10.40 15.64 16.89
C ASN A 172 11.55 14.73 16.44
N ALA A 173 12.79 15.21 16.60
CA ALA A 173 13.99 14.50 16.17
C ALA A 173 14.15 13.09 16.80
N ALA A 174 13.72 12.91 18.06
CA ALA A 174 13.82 11.61 18.73
C ALA A 174 12.91 10.57 18.11
N SER A 175 11.65 10.95 17.84
CA SER A 175 10.66 10.07 17.18
C SER A 175 11.08 9.78 15.73
N ILE A 176 11.53 10.78 14.98
CA ILE A 176 12.07 10.59 13.62
C ILE A 176 13.22 9.59 13.63
N ALA A 177 14.18 9.74 14.55
CA ALA A 177 15.33 8.83 14.63
C ALA A 177 14.91 7.39 15.00
N PHE A 178 13.92 7.23 15.88
CA PHE A 178 13.37 5.94 16.26
C PHE A 178 12.65 5.27 15.10
N VAL A 179 11.71 5.97 14.44
CA VAL A 179 10.95 5.45 13.31
C VAL A 179 11.88 5.07 12.16
N LYS A 180 12.84 5.92 11.81
CA LYS A 180 13.85 5.60 10.78
C LYS A 180 14.64 4.33 11.07
N ARG A 181 14.93 4.03 12.35
CA ARG A 181 15.61 2.78 12.74
C ARG A 181 14.67 1.58 12.62
N MET A 182 13.41 1.73 13.05
CA MET A 182 12.37 0.70 12.96
C MET A 182 12.08 0.35 11.50
N ASP A 183 11.85 1.35 10.65
CA ASP A 183 11.55 1.18 9.23
C ASP A 183 12.69 0.52 8.46
N ARG A 184 13.96 0.84 8.78
CA ARG A 184 15.11 0.16 8.18
C ARG A 184 15.12 -1.35 8.43
N GLU A 185 14.75 -1.79 9.62
CA GLU A 185 14.65 -3.22 9.91
C GLU A 185 13.54 -3.87 9.08
N ILE A 186 12.36 -3.26 9.03
CA ILE A 186 11.22 -3.77 8.28
C ILE A 186 11.52 -3.76 6.77
N ALA A 187 12.03 -2.65 6.25
CA ALA A 187 12.41 -2.54 4.84
C ALA A 187 13.42 -3.61 4.44
N SER A 188 14.38 -3.95 5.32
CA SER A 188 15.34 -5.03 5.06
C SER A 188 14.68 -6.41 4.90
N GLU A 189 13.57 -6.66 5.60
CA GLU A 189 12.81 -7.91 5.48
C GLU A 189 12.05 -7.98 4.15
N PHE A 190 11.56 -6.83 3.65
CA PHE A 190 10.80 -6.72 2.40
C PHE A 190 11.66 -6.41 1.16
N ALA A 191 12.99 -6.43 1.27
CA ALA A 191 13.89 -5.98 0.22
C ALA A 191 13.95 -6.93 -1.00
N ASP A 192 13.69 -8.24 -0.85
CA ASP A 192 13.73 -9.22 -1.96
C ASP A 192 12.44 -9.21 -2.78
N GLN A 193 12.09 -8.06 -3.34
CA GLN A 193 10.94 -7.88 -4.22
C GLN A 193 11.34 -7.04 -5.44
N ARG A 194 10.72 -7.32 -6.59
CA ARG A 194 10.96 -6.56 -7.82
C ARG A 194 10.45 -5.11 -7.72
N ILE A 195 9.30 -4.92 -7.10
CA ILE A 195 8.71 -3.62 -6.80
C ILE A 195 8.78 -3.46 -5.29
N LYS A 196 9.40 -2.37 -4.83
CA LYS A 196 9.60 -2.09 -3.42
C LYS A 196 8.82 -0.84 -3.04
N ARG A 197 7.85 -0.99 -2.17
CA ARG A 197 6.98 0.07 -1.68
C ARG A 197 6.86 -0.03 -0.17
N PHE A 198 6.77 1.09 0.50
CA PHE A 198 6.65 1.16 1.96
C PHE A 198 5.64 2.25 2.33
N HIS A 199 4.59 1.86 3.05
CA HIS A 199 3.57 2.80 3.49
C HIS A 199 3.88 3.30 4.90
N LEU A 200 3.95 4.63 5.05
CA LEU A 200 4.39 5.32 6.26
C LEU A 200 3.23 5.64 7.23
N GLY A 201 1.99 5.28 6.86
CA GLY A 201 0.79 5.68 7.60
C GLY A 201 0.42 7.14 7.35
N GLY A 202 0.09 7.85 8.43
CA GLY A 202 -0.15 9.28 8.40
C GLY A 202 -1.59 9.70 8.30
N ASP A 203 -2.52 8.84 8.70
CA ASP A 203 -3.92 9.18 8.88
C ASP A 203 -4.24 9.52 10.33
N GLU A 204 -5.35 10.22 10.52
CA GLU A 204 -6.04 10.45 11.79
C GLU A 204 -5.14 10.89 12.96
N PHE A 205 -4.16 11.76 12.72
CA PHE A 205 -3.31 12.32 13.78
C PHE A 205 -3.75 13.73 14.20
N THR A 206 -3.29 14.18 15.37
CA THR A 206 -3.58 15.53 15.87
C THR A 206 -2.81 16.56 15.06
N ASP A 207 -3.52 17.30 14.23
CA ASP A 207 -3.01 18.24 13.25
C ASP A 207 -3.51 19.67 13.49
N LYS A 208 -2.73 20.62 12.98
CA LYS A 208 -3.16 22.02 12.82
C LYS A 208 -3.45 22.27 11.34
N LEU A 209 -4.72 22.38 10.99
CA LEU A 209 -5.18 22.57 9.61
C LEU A 209 -4.63 23.82 8.91
N THR A 210 -4.02 24.73 9.65
CA THR A 210 -3.42 25.97 9.12
C THR A 210 -1.92 25.88 8.90
N LYS A 211 -1.20 25.04 9.67
CA LYS A 211 0.26 24.94 9.61
C LYS A 211 0.72 23.62 10.24
N ASN A 212 1.18 22.69 9.41
CA ASN A 212 1.64 21.37 9.82
C ASN A 212 3.15 21.13 9.57
N THR A 213 3.98 22.14 9.77
CA THR A 213 5.43 22.09 9.49
C THR A 213 6.11 20.91 10.22
N ALA A 214 5.73 20.61 11.46
CA ALA A 214 6.31 19.49 12.21
C ALA A 214 5.99 18.15 11.54
N TYR A 215 4.76 17.95 11.05
CA TYR A 215 4.39 16.76 10.30
C TYR A 215 5.14 16.68 8.96
N ILE A 216 5.25 17.78 8.22
CA ILE A 216 5.99 17.80 6.95
C ILE A 216 7.45 17.39 7.18
N ASN A 217 8.12 17.94 8.20
CA ASN A 217 9.48 17.56 8.54
C ASN A 217 9.59 16.07 8.91
N TYR A 218 8.62 15.56 9.64
CA TYR A 218 8.53 14.16 10.01
C TYR A 218 8.35 13.27 8.77
N LEU A 219 7.36 13.57 7.94
CA LEU A 219 7.01 12.81 6.74
C LEU A 219 8.17 12.82 5.73
N ASN A 220 8.78 13.98 5.47
CA ASN A 220 9.94 14.08 4.57
C ASN A 220 11.13 13.27 5.09
N ALA A 221 11.44 13.36 6.39
CA ALA A 221 12.55 12.63 6.96
C ALA A 221 12.36 11.10 6.95
N THR A 222 11.14 10.62 7.14
CA THR A 222 10.80 9.17 7.11
C THR A 222 10.73 8.66 5.67
N SER A 223 10.13 9.43 4.74
CA SER A 223 10.10 9.08 3.32
C SER A 223 11.51 8.99 2.71
N GLU A 224 12.36 9.99 2.92
CA GLU A 224 13.76 9.94 2.47
C GLU A 224 14.53 8.74 3.04
N ASN A 225 14.18 8.28 4.26
CA ASN A 225 14.83 7.11 4.84
C ASN A 225 14.49 5.83 4.06
N VAL A 226 13.24 5.62 3.69
CA VAL A 226 12.85 4.41 2.93
C VAL A 226 13.27 4.50 1.47
N GLU A 227 13.32 5.69 0.88
CA GLU A 227 13.88 5.92 -0.46
C GLU A 227 15.35 5.52 -0.56
N LYS A 228 16.16 5.90 0.43
CA LYS A 228 17.58 5.51 0.53
C LYS A 228 17.77 3.98 0.61
N LEU A 229 16.72 3.24 0.97
CA LEU A 229 16.68 1.77 0.97
C LEU A 229 16.11 1.19 -0.33
N GLY A 230 15.77 2.05 -1.30
CA GLY A 230 15.25 1.68 -2.61
C GLY A 230 13.74 1.43 -2.65
N PHE A 231 12.99 1.93 -1.66
CA PHE A 231 11.54 1.82 -1.61
C PHE A 231 10.87 3.11 -2.09
N THR A 232 9.75 2.97 -2.80
CA THR A 232 8.85 4.10 -3.05
C THR A 232 8.02 4.34 -1.80
N PRO A 233 8.05 5.54 -1.19
CA PRO A 233 7.24 5.86 -0.03
C PRO A 233 5.77 6.06 -0.42
N GLU A 234 4.87 5.65 0.47
CA GLU A 234 3.43 5.90 0.41
C GLU A 234 2.96 6.51 1.72
N ALA A 235 1.93 7.35 1.69
CA ALA A 235 1.32 7.90 2.89
C ALA A 235 -0.15 8.23 2.67
N TRP A 236 -0.95 8.19 3.74
CA TRP A 236 -2.34 8.66 3.74
C TRP A 236 -2.43 10.15 3.50
N ASN A 237 -3.55 10.61 2.95
CA ASN A 237 -3.70 12.01 2.49
C ASN A 237 -3.94 13.05 3.59
N ASP A 238 -4.08 12.66 4.83
CA ASP A 238 -4.55 13.52 5.93
C ASP A 238 -3.66 14.75 6.16
N GLY A 239 -2.35 14.56 6.14
CA GLY A 239 -1.38 15.65 6.35
C GLY A 239 -1.06 16.49 5.12
N PHE A 240 -1.71 16.27 3.98
CA PHE A 240 -1.45 17.00 2.73
C PHE A 240 -2.32 18.25 2.64
N LEU A 241 -1.92 19.33 3.33
CA LEU A 241 -2.64 20.60 3.28
C LEU A 241 -2.38 21.37 2.00
N THR A 242 -3.42 22.00 1.46
CA THR A 242 -3.37 22.75 0.19
C THR A 242 -2.26 23.81 0.16
N ASN A 243 -1.99 24.46 1.29
CA ASN A 243 -0.99 25.51 1.42
C ASN A 243 0.44 25.00 1.66
N SER A 244 0.63 23.72 1.90
CA SER A 244 1.94 23.15 2.24
C SER A 244 2.47 22.11 1.25
N LEU A 245 1.74 21.80 0.17
CA LEU A 245 2.09 20.77 -0.79
C LEU A 245 3.50 20.90 -1.38
N LYS A 246 3.95 22.14 -1.63
CA LYS A 246 5.29 22.40 -2.18
C LYS A 246 6.45 22.02 -1.24
N ALA A 247 6.18 21.90 0.06
CA ALA A 247 7.17 21.57 1.07
C ALA A 247 7.25 20.05 1.36
N ILE A 248 6.30 19.28 0.84
CA ILE A 248 6.25 17.80 1.00
C ILE A 248 7.09 17.15 -0.08
N ASN A 249 7.81 16.09 0.26
CA ASN A 249 8.54 15.27 -0.69
C ASN A 249 7.59 14.70 -1.78
N HIS A 250 7.84 15.08 -3.05
CA HIS A 250 6.98 14.73 -4.19
C HIS A 250 7.16 13.28 -4.68
N ASP A 251 8.16 12.55 -4.18
CA ASP A 251 8.32 11.12 -4.47
C ASP A 251 7.34 10.24 -3.68
N ILE A 252 6.71 10.81 -2.64
CA ILE A 252 5.64 10.14 -1.90
C ILE A 252 4.42 9.95 -2.80
N GLN A 253 3.95 8.71 -2.88
CA GLN A 253 2.67 8.41 -3.53
C GLN A 253 1.55 8.46 -2.50
N VAL A 254 0.55 9.29 -2.78
CA VAL A 254 -0.50 9.58 -1.80
C VAL A 254 -1.62 8.54 -1.92
N THR A 255 -1.92 7.85 -0.84
CA THR A 255 -3.09 6.96 -0.72
C THR A 255 -4.27 7.79 -0.25
N TYR A 256 -5.19 8.04 -1.17
CA TYR A 256 -6.31 8.96 -0.96
C TYR A 256 -7.56 8.20 -0.60
N TRP A 257 -8.00 8.31 0.65
CA TRP A 257 -9.17 7.60 1.17
C TRP A 257 -10.39 8.51 1.32
N ASN A 258 -10.23 9.73 1.85
CA ASN A 258 -11.32 10.66 2.13
C ASN A 258 -10.84 12.11 2.08
N TRP A 259 -11.77 13.06 1.96
CA TRP A 259 -11.47 14.49 1.97
C TRP A 259 -11.73 15.15 3.34
N THR A 260 -12.35 14.43 4.26
CA THR A 260 -12.79 15.00 5.56
C THR A 260 -12.47 14.10 6.74
N ALA A 261 -11.86 12.92 6.52
CA ALA A 261 -11.73 11.86 7.52
C ALA A 261 -13.06 11.59 8.24
N ASP A 262 -14.12 11.41 7.45
CA ASP A 262 -15.49 11.17 7.92
C ASP A 262 -16.09 12.25 8.84
N GLN A 263 -15.43 13.41 8.97
CA GLN A 263 -15.96 14.51 9.75
C GLN A 263 -17.07 15.23 9.01
N SER A 264 -18.15 15.49 9.70
CA SER A 264 -19.31 16.26 9.23
C SER A 264 -19.37 17.64 9.89
N GLY A 265 -20.38 18.43 9.54
CA GLY A 265 -20.61 19.74 10.13
C GLY A 265 -19.47 20.73 9.87
N GLU A 266 -19.13 21.54 10.83
CA GLU A 266 -18.13 22.62 10.68
C GLU A 266 -16.70 22.05 10.52
N LEU A 267 -16.34 21.03 11.28
CA LEU A 267 -15.02 20.41 11.16
C LEU A 267 -14.79 19.79 9.77
N GLY A 268 -15.80 19.14 9.20
CA GLY A 268 -15.73 18.64 7.82
C GLY A 268 -15.55 19.74 6.79
N LYS A 269 -16.20 20.89 6.99
CA LYS A 269 -16.01 22.07 6.13
C LYS A 269 -14.61 22.66 6.26
N GLU A 270 -14.07 22.76 7.48
CA GLU A 270 -12.71 23.23 7.72
C GLU A 270 -11.67 22.32 7.07
N ARG A 271 -11.83 20.99 7.20
CA ARG A 271 -10.97 20.02 6.54
C ARG A 271 -11.04 20.16 5.02
N LYS A 272 -12.22 20.27 4.43
CA LYS A 272 -12.36 20.50 2.96
C LYS A 272 -11.65 21.78 2.47
N LYS A 273 -11.57 22.81 3.29
CA LYS A 273 -10.83 24.03 2.96
C LYS A 273 -9.32 23.84 3.07
N ALA A 274 -8.87 23.10 4.07
CA ALA A 274 -7.46 22.92 4.40
C ALA A 274 -6.80 21.80 3.60
N TRP A 275 -7.43 20.64 3.53
CA TRP A 275 -6.88 19.44 2.90
C TRP A 275 -6.89 19.52 1.38
N ALA A 276 -5.85 19.01 0.77
CA ALA A 276 -5.78 18.90 -0.68
C ALA A 276 -6.72 17.80 -1.18
N SER A 277 -7.64 18.15 -2.07
CA SER A 277 -8.44 17.16 -2.80
C SER A 277 -7.57 16.34 -3.74
N MET A 278 -8.02 15.16 -4.16
CA MET A 278 -7.28 14.32 -5.13
C MET A 278 -6.89 15.09 -6.41
N PRO A 279 -7.80 15.88 -7.06
CA PRO A 279 -7.39 16.72 -8.19
C PRO A 279 -6.29 17.71 -7.85
N ARG A 280 -6.31 18.28 -6.65
CA ARG A 280 -5.31 19.25 -6.20
C ARG A 280 -3.94 18.62 -5.98
N LEU A 281 -3.90 17.41 -5.42
CA LEU A 281 -2.66 16.63 -5.30
C LEU A 281 -2.05 16.36 -6.67
N ILE A 282 -2.84 15.85 -7.61
CA ILE A 282 -2.38 15.57 -8.98
C ILE A 282 -1.90 16.82 -9.71
N GLN A 283 -2.60 17.95 -9.59
CA GLN A 283 -2.19 19.24 -10.15
C GLN A 283 -0.87 19.74 -9.59
N ASN A 284 -0.52 19.36 -8.35
CA ASN A 284 0.76 19.68 -7.72
C ASN A 284 1.84 18.61 -7.97
N GLY A 285 1.62 17.65 -8.86
CA GLY A 285 2.61 16.68 -9.29
C GLY A 285 2.65 15.38 -8.49
N PHE A 286 1.82 15.22 -7.46
CA PHE A 286 1.74 13.96 -6.71
C PHE A 286 1.09 12.87 -7.56
N LYS A 287 1.59 11.64 -7.40
CA LYS A 287 0.94 10.43 -7.87
C LYS A 287 0.01 9.90 -6.78
N VAL A 288 -1.18 9.48 -7.14
CA VAL A 288 -2.23 9.16 -6.17
C VAL A 288 -2.77 7.75 -6.39
N PHE A 289 -3.01 7.03 -5.31
CA PHE A 289 -3.85 5.84 -5.28
C PHE A 289 -5.27 6.20 -4.82
N ASN A 290 -6.27 5.59 -5.44
CA ASN A 290 -7.65 5.73 -5.01
C ASN A 290 -8.01 4.63 -4.00
N TYR A 291 -8.22 5.02 -2.75
CA TYR A 291 -8.63 4.17 -1.64
C TYR A 291 -10.01 4.55 -1.11
N ASN A 292 -10.83 5.21 -1.94
CA ASN A 292 -12.15 5.75 -1.58
C ASN A 292 -12.86 4.90 -0.50
N ASP A 293 -12.99 5.45 0.71
CA ASP A 293 -13.49 4.77 1.90
C ASP A 293 -14.92 4.25 1.76
N TYR A 294 -15.79 5.01 1.09
CA TYR A 294 -17.18 4.63 0.92
C TYR A 294 -17.35 3.37 0.05
N TYR A 295 -16.60 3.27 -1.07
CA TYR A 295 -16.77 2.17 -2.02
C TYR A 295 -15.80 1.02 -1.80
N LEU A 296 -14.60 1.30 -1.27
CA LEU A 296 -13.49 0.35 -1.26
C LEU A 296 -13.16 -0.18 0.13
N TYR A 297 -13.83 0.30 1.19
CA TYR A 297 -13.65 -0.23 2.54
C TYR A 297 -14.65 -1.34 2.85
N PHE A 298 -14.11 -2.48 3.20
CA PHE A 298 -14.84 -3.61 3.76
C PHE A 298 -14.57 -3.67 5.26
N ASN A 299 -15.40 -2.98 6.05
CA ASN A 299 -15.27 -2.96 7.51
C ASN A 299 -15.80 -4.27 8.09
N VAL A 300 -14.91 -5.09 8.63
CA VAL A 300 -15.23 -6.41 9.18
C VAL A 300 -16.09 -6.28 10.43
N SER A 301 -17.33 -6.71 10.34
CA SER A 301 -18.26 -6.78 11.46
C SER A 301 -19.28 -7.90 11.23
N LYS A 302 -19.94 -8.36 12.30
CA LYS A 302 -21.02 -9.35 12.17
C LYS A 302 -22.14 -8.92 11.21
N ALA A 303 -22.38 -7.61 11.08
CA ALA A 303 -23.38 -7.06 10.18
C ALA A 303 -22.90 -7.11 8.73
N ASN A 304 -21.69 -6.69 8.48
CA ASN A 304 -21.12 -6.58 7.14
C ASN A 304 -20.77 -7.93 6.51
N LEU A 305 -20.53 -8.97 7.33
CA LEU A 305 -20.29 -10.32 6.82
C LEU A 305 -21.55 -11.04 6.34
N LYS A 306 -22.74 -10.49 6.59
CA LYS A 306 -23.99 -11.10 6.11
C LYS A 306 -24.05 -11.07 4.58
N PRO A 307 -24.49 -12.16 3.91
CA PRO A 307 -24.54 -12.19 2.44
C PRO A 307 -25.30 -11.01 1.81
N LYS A 308 -26.37 -10.54 2.44
CA LYS A 308 -27.14 -9.38 1.98
C LYS A 308 -26.29 -8.09 2.02
N SER A 309 -25.49 -7.88 3.06
CA SER A 309 -24.62 -6.70 3.19
C SER A 309 -23.49 -6.74 2.16
N VAL A 310 -22.84 -7.89 1.97
CA VAL A 310 -21.81 -8.08 0.95
C VAL A 310 -22.37 -7.84 -0.45
N ALA A 311 -23.55 -8.40 -0.75
CA ALA A 311 -24.21 -8.18 -2.05
C ALA A 311 -24.56 -6.70 -2.29
N TYR A 312 -24.99 -5.97 -1.25
CA TYR A 312 -25.23 -4.54 -1.33
C TYR A 312 -23.95 -3.75 -1.64
N MET A 313 -22.87 -3.96 -0.87
CA MET A 313 -21.59 -3.27 -1.08
C MET A 313 -21.04 -3.54 -2.48
N SER A 314 -21.03 -4.80 -2.93
CA SER A 314 -20.59 -5.16 -4.29
C SER A 314 -21.47 -4.54 -5.38
N LYS A 315 -22.78 -4.51 -5.18
CA LYS A 315 -23.72 -3.88 -6.15
C LYS A 315 -23.48 -2.39 -6.26
N ASP A 316 -23.37 -1.70 -5.13
CA ASP A 316 -23.17 -0.25 -5.06
C ASP A 316 -21.83 0.15 -5.69
N MET A 317 -20.74 -0.55 -5.32
CA MET A 317 -19.43 -0.37 -5.95
C MET A 317 -19.49 -0.60 -7.47
N LYS A 318 -20.13 -1.66 -7.96
CA LYS A 318 -20.27 -1.96 -9.40
C LYS A 318 -21.06 -0.90 -10.15
N GLN A 319 -22.02 -0.30 -9.49
CA GLN A 319 -22.92 0.69 -10.12
C GLN A 319 -22.24 2.05 -10.26
N TYR A 320 -21.46 2.49 -9.27
CA TYR A 320 -21.00 3.88 -9.19
C TYR A 320 -19.50 4.04 -9.25
N TRP A 321 -18.72 3.11 -8.68
CA TRP A 321 -17.29 3.32 -8.53
C TRP A 321 -16.52 3.11 -9.85
N THR A 322 -15.60 4.01 -10.08
CA THR A 322 -14.55 3.89 -11.09
C THR A 322 -13.23 4.38 -10.48
N PRO A 323 -12.06 4.03 -11.03
CA PRO A 323 -10.79 4.56 -10.54
C PRO A 323 -10.70 6.09 -10.49
N MET A 324 -11.55 6.79 -11.21
CA MET A 324 -11.60 8.25 -11.26
C MET A 324 -12.55 8.86 -10.21
N LEU A 325 -13.44 8.06 -9.62
CA LEU A 325 -14.38 8.53 -8.59
C LEU A 325 -13.66 8.61 -7.25
N TRP A 326 -13.37 9.83 -6.79
CA TRP A 326 -12.54 10.07 -5.61
C TRP A 326 -13.31 10.64 -4.41
N HIS A 327 -14.59 10.96 -4.57
CA HIS A 327 -15.45 11.43 -3.50
C HIS A 327 -16.62 10.47 -3.28
N THR A 328 -17.32 10.61 -2.18
CA THR A 328 -18.42 9.72 -1.75
C THR A 328 -19.79 10.03 -2.37
N ASP A 329 -19.88 11.10 -3.17
CA ASP A 329 -21.15 11.65 -3.70
C ASP A 329 -21.61 11.04 -5.04
N HIS A 330 -21.08 9.90 -5.46
CA HIS A 330 -21.35 9.20 -6.73
C HIS A 330 -21.02 9.97 -8.03
N GLN A 331 -20.66 11.24 -7.95
CA GLN A 331 -20.53 12.12 -9.12
C GLN A 331 -19.17 12.77 -9.25
N THR A 332 -18.52 13.10 -8.14
CA THR A 332 -17.26 13.85 -8.13
C THR A 332 -16.09 12.97 -8.52
N LYS A 333 -15.72 13.06 -9.80
CA LYS A 333 -14.68 12.26 -10.43
C LYS A 333 -13.68 13.09 -11.24
N LEU A 334 -12.49 12.56 -11.42
CA LEU A 334 -11.51 13.10 -12.36
C LEU A 334 -11.98 12.88 -13.81
N LYS A 335 -11.55 13.76 -14.70
CA LYS A 335 -11.83 13.63 -16.14
C LYS A 335 -11.02 12.51 -16.80
N THR A 336 -9.84 12.21 -16.29
CA THR A 336 -8.91 11.20 -16.82
C THR A 336 -8.23 10.46 -15.70
N ARG A 337 -7.58 9.34 -16.01
CA ARG A 337 -6.74 8.58 -15.05
C ARG A 337 -5.33 9.17 -14.84
N HIS A 338 -5.02 10.29 -15.51
CA HIS A 338 -3.70 10.91 -15.34
C HIS A 338 -3.43 11.21 -13.85
N GLY A 339 -2.25 10.83 -13.37
CA GLY A 339 -1.86 10.99 -11.96
C GLY A 339 -2.36 9.87 -11.02
N ILE A 340 -3.30 9.02 -11.45
CA ILE A 340 -3.73 7.85 -10.67
C ILE A 340 -2.76 6.69 -10.94
N VAL A 341 -2.10 6.18 -9.91
CA VAL A 341 -1.21 5.01 -9.98
C VAL A 341 -2.02 3.72 -9.99
N GLY A 342 -3.04 3.65 -9.15
CA GLY A 342 -3.88 2.48 -8.98
C GLY A 342 -4.93 2.69 -7.89
N SER A 343 -5.45 1.57 -7.37
CA SER A 343 -6.49 1.57 -6.34
C SER A 343 -6.34 0.38 -5.42
N SER A 344 -6.88 0.48 -4.20
CA SER A 344 -6.95 -0.63 -3.23
C SER A 344 -8.34 -0.76 -2.65
N ALA A 345 -8.82 -2.01 -2.53
CA ALA A 345 -9.86 -2.33 -1.57
C ALA A 345 -9.21 -2.60 -0.21
N SER A 346 -9.82 -2.15 0.89
CA SER A 346 -9.24 -2.26 2.22
C SER A 346 -10.15 -3.09 3.13
N ILE A 347 -9.60 -4.12 3.76
CA ILE A 347 -10.29 -5.01 4.69
C ILE A 347 -9.90 -4.58 6.10
N TRP A 348 -10.71 -3.70 6.70
CA TRP A 348 -10.50 -3.15 8.04
C TRP A 348 -11.10 -4.01 9.12
N SER A 349 -10.40 -4.19 10.21
CA SER A 349 -10.70 -5.19 11.23
C SER A 349 -11.03 -4.61 12.61
N ASP A 350 -11.38 -3.33 12.70
CA ASP A 350 -11.70 -2.61 13.95
C ASP A 350 -12.77 -3.34 14.77
N ALA A 351 -13.85 -3.73 14.12
CA ALA A 351 -15.00 -4.39 14.74
C ALA A 351 -15.03 -5.91 14.54
N ALA A 352 -13.89 -6.51 14.13
CA ALA A 352 -13.81 -7.96 13.86
C ALA A 352 -14.13 -8.82 15.11
N GLY A 353 -13.70 -8.39 16.30
CA GLY A 353 -13.95 -9.10 17.53
C GLY A 353 -13.47 -10.55 17.50
N ARG A 354 -14.40 -11.52 17.61
CA ARG A 354 -14.12 -12.97 17.55
C ARG A 354 -14.46 -13.61 16.20
N ILE A 355 -14.65 -12.83 15.15
CA ILE A 355 -14.89 -13.37 13.80
C ILE A 355 -13.64 -14.12 13.36
N SER A 356 -13.82 -15.33 12.77
CA SER A 356 -12.68 -16.12 12.33
C SER A 356 -12.15 -15.68 10.97
N ASP A 357 -10.88 -15.96 10.72
CA ASP A 357 -10.20 -15.74 9.43
C ASP A 357 -11.03 -16.28 8.26
N GLN A 358 -11.56 -17.50 8.42
CA GLN A 358 -12.35 -18.16 7.37
C GLN A 358 -13.61 -17.35 7.04
N GLN A 359 -14.31 -16.85 8.06
CA GLN A 359 -15.52 -16.05 7.86
C GLN A 359 -15.20 -14.73 7.15
N ILE A 360 -14.10 -14.06 7.55
CA ILE A 360 -13.66 -12.82 6.91
C ILE A 360 -13.28 -13.08 5.46
N TYR A 361 -12.44 -14.09 5.21
CA TYR A 361 -12.00 -14.46 3.87
C TYR A 361 -13.20 -14.77 2.96
N GLN A 362 -14.11 -15.63 3.38
CA GLN A 362 -15.29 -16.01 2.60
C GLN A 362 -16.19 -14.80 2.28
N ALA A 363 -16.44 -13.95 3.27
CA ALA A 363 -17.31 -12.79 3.07
C ALA A 363 -16.67 -11.72 2.17
N SER A 364 -15.36 -11.49 2.27
CA SER A 364 -14.65 -10.47 1.49
C SER A 364 -14.27 -10.92 0.08
N THR A 365 -14.28 -12.22 -0.22
CA THR A 365 -13.84 -12.77 -1.52
C THR A 365 -14.57 -12.09 -2.69
N THR A 366 -15.90 -12.15 -2.74
CA THR A 366 -16.69 -11.56 -3.84
C THR A 366 -16.47 -10.04 -3.98
N PHE A 367 -16.35 -9.35 -2.85
CA PHE A 367 -16.06 -7.91 -2.86
C PHE A 367 -14.70 -7.61 -3.50
N ILE A 368 -13.66 -8.37 -3.15
CA ILE A 368 -12.31 -8.23 -3.72
C ILE A 368 -12.31 -8.56 -5.22
N GLU A 369 -12.97 -9.65 -5.63
CA GLU A 369 -13.10 -10.05 -7.04
C GLU A 369 -13.76 -8.97 -7.89
N ASP A 370 -14.91 -8.46 -7.43
CA ASP A 370 -15.64 -7.39 -8.10
C ASP A 370 -14.80 -6.11 -8.21
N PHE A 371 -14.12 -5.72 -7.12
CA PHE A 371 -13.22 -4.58 -7.11
C PHE A 371 -12.09 -4.73 -8.15
N LEU A 372 -11.35 -5.84 -8.10
CA LEU A 372 -10.21 -6.06 -9.01
C LEU A 372 -10.64 -6.10 -10.48
N LYS A 373 -11.84 -6.63 -10.76
CA LYS A 373 -12.44 -6.59 -12.10
C LYS A 373 -12.73 -5.16 -12.57
N LEU A 374 -13.27 -4.31 -11.68
CA LEU A 374 -13.58 -2.91 -11.98
C LEU A 374 -12.31 -2.05 -12.14
N ALA A 375 -11.36 -2.21 -11.24
CA ALA A 375 -10.13 -1.42 -11.22
C ALA A 375 -9.30 -1.57 -12.50
N ARG A 376 -9.46 -2.69 -13.23
CA ARG A 376 -8.80 -2.96 -14.51
C ARG A 376 -9.53 -2.43 -15.73
N LYS A 377 -10.82 -2.11 -15.61
CA LYS A 377 -11.54 -1.47 -16.72
C LYS A 377 -11.00 -0.05 -16.90
N ALA A 378 -10.50 0.24 -18.08
CA ALA A 378 -9.93 1.53 -18.44
C ALA A 378 -11.03 2.61 -18.54
#